data_89c85e9f211f955fa04b82812083806e
#
_entry.id   89c85e9f211f955fa04b82812083806e
#
_cell.length_a   1.000
_cell.length_b   1.000
_cell.length_c   1.000
_cell.angle_alpha   90.00
_cell.angle_beta   90.00
_cell.angle_gamma   90.00
#
_symmetry.space_group_name_H-M   'P 1'
#
loop_
_entity.id
_entity.type
_entity.pdbx_description
1 polymer ?
#
loop_
_entity_poly.entity_id
_entity_poly.type
_entity_poly.pdbx_seq_one_letter_code
_entity_poly.pdbx_strand_id
1 'polypeptide(L)'
;MKIKLTSVYVDDQDKALRFYTEVLGFAKKADFSQGPFRWLTVASPEESDGTELQLALNDNAAAKAYQQAIFQQGQPAAMFYTDDVKGDYERIKARGAEFTMPPTDVTASTIAMLNDTCGNLIQLTQLGRH
;
A
#
# COMPACT_ATOMS: atom_id res chain seq x y z
N MET A 1 13.71 -7.32 19.85
CA MET A 1 12.78 -6.29 19.29
C MET A 1 12.70 -6.48 17.80
N LYS A 2 11.49 -6.44 17.24
CA LYS A 2 11.27 -6.69 15.80
C LYS A 2 10.27 -5.70 15.23
N ILE A 3 10.44 -5.33 13.96
CA ILE A 3 9.45 -4.54 13.25
C ILE A 3 8.38 -5.50 12.72
N LYS A 4 7.19 -5.45 13.30
CA LYS A 4 6.10 -6.36 12.95
C LYS A 4 4.88 -5.64 12.40
N LEU A 5 4.87 -4.31 12.45
CA LEU A 5 3.74 -3.51 12.00
C LEU A 5 4.25 -2.20 11.40
N THR A 6 3.66 -1.83 10.27
CA THR A 6 3.76 -0.49 9.72
C THR A 6 2.35 -0.04 9.35
N SER A 7 2.15 1.25 9.11
CA SER A 7 0.81 1.79 8.89
C SER A 7 0.76 2.74 7.72
N VAL A 8 -0.39 2.78 7.04
CA VAL A 8 -0.76 3.85 6.13
C VAL A 8 -2.10 4.40 6.57
N TYR A 9 -2.31 5.69 6.38
CA TYR A 9 -3.61 6.29 6.60
C TYR A 9 -4.48 6.10 5.37
N VAL A 10 -5.77 5.88 5.60
CA VAL A 10 -6.75 5.72 4.53
C VAL A 10 -8.00 6.53 4.87
N ASP A 11 -8.70 6.99 3.84
CA ASP A 11 -9.90 7.79 4.03
C ASP A 11 -11.15 6.94 4.29
N ASP A 12 -11.10 5.65 3.96
CA ASP A 12 -12.22 4.72 4.11
C ASP A 12 -11.66 3.31 4.26
N GLN A 13 -11.85 2.70 5.43
CA GLN A 13 -11.25 1.40 5.72
C GLN A 13 -11.86 0.25 4.93
N ASP A 14 -13.16 0.28 4.64
CA ASP A 14 -13.77 -0.75 3.80
C ASP A 14 -13.27 -0.70 2.37
N LYS A 15 -13.17 0.51 1.81
CA LYS A 15 -12.63 0.71 0.47
C LYS A 15 -11.17 0.27 0.42
N ALA A 16 -10.39 0.62 1.44
CA ALA A 16 -8.99 0.24 1.53
C ALA A 16 -8.82 -1.28 1.62
N LEU A 17 -9.63 -1.94 2.44
CA LEU A 17 -9.57 -3.39 2.54
C LEU A 17 -9.81 -4.05 1.19
N ARG A 18 -10.83 -3.59 0.45
CA ARG A 18 -11.09 -4.12 -0.89
C ARG A 18 -9.91 -3.89 -1.83
N PHE A 19 -9.35 -2.69 -1.84
CA PHE A 19 -8.25 -2.37 -2.73
C PHE A 19 -7.01 -3.20 -2.42
N TYR A 20 -6.62 -3.24 -1.15
CA TYR A 20 -5.38 -3.92 -0.76
C TYR A 20 -5.50 -5.44 -0.87
N THR A 21 -6.69 -6.02 -0.75
CA THR A 21 -6.89 -7.47 -0.91
C THR A 21 -7.23 -7.85 -2.35
N GLU A 22 -8.22 -7.21 -2.96
CA GLU A 22 -8.72 -7.65 -4.28
C GLU A 22 -7.86 -7.14 -5.43
N VAL A 23 -7.28 -5.96 -5.29
CA VAL A 23 -6.45 -5.36 -6.35
C VAL A 23 -4.99 -5.71 -6.15
N LEU A 24 -4.44 -5.46 -4.96
CA LEU A 24 -3.03 -5.71 -4.70
C LEU A 24 -2.71 -7.16 -4.32
N GLY A 25 -3.67 -7.91 -3.82
CA GLY A 25 -3.48 -9.33 -3.54
C GLY A 25 -2.99 -9.65 -2.13
N PHE A 26 -3.03 -8.68 -1.20
CA PHE A 26 -2.71 -8.97 0.20
C PHE A 26 -3.85 -9.75 0.87
N ALA A 27 -3.56 -10.37 2.01
CA ALA A 27 -4.55 -11.10 2.78
C ALA A 27 -4.94 -10.32 4.03
N LYS A 28 -6.23 -10.28 4.35
CA LYS A 28 -6.68 -9.69 5.61
C LYS A 28 -6.12 -10.51 6.77
N LYS A 29 -5.45 -9.85 7.72
CA LYS A 29 -4.84 -10.53 8.87
C LYS A 29 -5.63 -10.30 10.14
N ALA A 30 -5.99 -9.07 10.45
CA ALA A 30 -6.77 -8.72 11.62
C ALA A 30 -7.86 -7.73 11.25
N ASP A 31 -9.01 -7.85 11.88
CA ASP A 31 -10.12 -6.92 11.67
C ASP A 31 -11.06 -7.02 12.87
N PHE A 32 -10.91 -6.08 13.80
CA PHE A 32 -11.81 -6.00 14.94
C PHE A 32 -12.03 -4.55 15.34
N SER A 33 -13.18 -4.28 15.95
CA SER A 33 -13.60 -2.93 16.32
C SER A 33 -13.83 -2.83 17.81
N GLN A 34 -13.52 -1.65 18.37
CA GLN A 34 -13.80 -1.31 19.73
C GLN A 34 -14.28 0.14 19.76
N GLY A 35 -15.60 0.34 20.03
CA GLY A 35 -16.19 1.65 19.87
C GLY A 35 -16.07 2.14 18.43
N PRO A 36 -15.66 3.39 18.23
CA PRO A 36 -15.44 3.93 16.88
C PRO A 36 -14.13 3.48 16.24
N PHE A 37 -13.25 2.81 17.00
CA PHE A 37 -11.93 2.40 16.52
C PHE A 37 -12.01 1.04 15.84
N ARG A 38 -11.38 0.92 14.68
CA ARG A 38 -11.26 -0.33 13.95
C ARG A 38 -9.78 -0.64 13.73
N TRP A 39 -9.35 -1.79 14.25
CA TRP A 39 -8.02 -2.32 13.99
C TRP A 39 -8.11 -3.20 12.76
N LEU A 40 -7.43 -2.80 11.68
CA LEU A 40 -7.51 -3.49 10.42
C LEU A 40 -6.10 -3.63 9.85
N THR A 41 -5.67 -4.87 9.59
CA THR A 41 -4.37 -5.13 9.01
C THR A 41 -4.46 -6.11 7.85
N VAL A 42 -3.51 -5.98 6.93
CA VAL A 42 -3.29 -6.94 5.85
C VAL A 42 -1.84 -7.39 5.89
N ALA A 43 -1.55 -8.54 5.28
CA ALA A 43 -0.21 -9.08 5.23
C ALA A 43 0.02 -9.72 3.86
N SER A 44 1.28 -9.89 3.50
CA SER A 44 1.63 -10.62 2.29
C SER A 44 1.24 -12.09 2.47
N PRO A 45 0.53 -12.70 1.50
CA PRO A 45 0.22 -14.13 1.57
C PRO A 45 1.49 -15.01 1.53
N GLU A 46 2.60 -14.47 1.03
CA GLU A 46 3.88 -15.16 0.99
C GLU A 46 4.58 -15.15 2.36
N GLU A 47 4.18 -14.24 3.23
CA GLU A 47 4.78 -14.06 4.56
C GLU A 47 3.68 -13.78 5.57
N SER A 48 2.77 -14.74 5.77
CA SER A 48 1.61 -14.53 6.62
C SER A 48 1.97 -14.21 8.08
N ASP A 49 3.15 -14.63 8.55
CA ASP A 49 3.65 -14.31 9.89
C ASP A 49 4.68 -13.15 9.85
N GLY A 50 4.80 -12.47 8.72
CA GLY A 50 5.70 -11.35 8.56
C GLY A 50 5.11 -10.04 9.06
N THR A 51 5.65 -8.94 8.55
CA THR A 51 5.18 -7.61 8.91
C THR A 51 3.77 -7.38 8.40
N GLU A 52 2.92 -6.82 9.26
CA GLU A 52 1.56 -6.46 8.88
C GLU A 52 1.51 -4.98 8.50
N LEU A 53 0.62 -4.65 7.58
CA LEU A 53 0.30 -3.27 7.21
C LEU A 53 -1.04 -2.91 7.82
N GLN A 54 -1.04 -1.93 8.71
CA GLN A 54 -2.27 -1.40 9.28
C GLN A 54 -2.88 -0.37 8.34
N LEU A 55 -4.16 -0.53 8.05
CA LEU A 55 -4.94 0.44 7.29
C LEU A 55 -5.67 1.31 8.31
N ALA A 56 -5.06 2.44 8.67
CA ALA A 56 -5.53 3.29 9.76
C ALA A 56 -6.39 4.43 9.21
N LEU A 57 -7.56 4.65 9.82
CA LEU A 57 -8.43 5.74 9.38
C LEU A 57 -7.79 7.09 9.68
N ASN A 58 -7.82 7.99 8.69
CA ASN A 58 -7.25 9.34 8.80
C ASN A 58 -8.23 10.31 9.47
N ASP A 59 -8.73 9.95 10.64
CA ASP A 59 -9.82 10.67 11.30
C ASP A 59 -9.36 11.81 12.22
N ASN A 60 -8.15 12.32 11.99
CA ASN A 60 -7.64 13.48 12.72
C ASN A 60 -6.95 14.44 11.76
N ALA A 61 -6.88 15.73 12.16
CA ALA A 61 -6.38 16.79 11.30
C ALA A 61 -4.92 16.61 10.92
N ALA A 62 -4.09 16.12 11.84
CA ALA A 62 -2.67 15.92 11.57
C ALA A 62 -2.44 14.83 10.52
N ALA A 63 -3.14 13.71 10.64
CA ALA A 63 -3.05 12.62 9.68
C ALA A 63 -3.50 13.07 8.29
N LYS A 64 -4.61 13.80 8.22
CA LYS A 64 -5.13 14.30 6.94
C LYS A 64 -4.15 15.28 6.28
N ALA A 65 -3.61 16.21 7.06
CA ALA A 65 -2.67 17.20 6.54
C ALA A 65 -1.40 16.55 6.02
N TYR A 66 -0.85 15.60 6.78
CA TYR A 66 0.34 14.85 6.38
C TYR A 66 0.08 14.06 5.09
N GLN A 67 -1.02 13.30 5.06
CA GLN A 67 -1.37 12.48 3.91
C GLN A 67 -1.53 13.30 2.64
N GLN A 68 -2.27 14.41 2.73
CA GLN A 68 -2.47 15.30 1.59
C GLN A 68 -1.17 15.92 1.10
N ALA A 69 -0.32 16.34 2.03
CA ALA A 69 0.94 16.99 1.67
C ALA A 69 1.86 16.03 0.90
N ILE A 70 2.07 14.82 1.40
CA ILE A 70 2.95 13.87 0.70
C ILE A 70 2.34 13.40 -0.63
N PHE A 71 1.03 13.26 -0.70
CA PHE A 71 0.35 12.90 -1.95
C PHE A 71 0.58 13.98 -3.01
N GLN A 72 0.39 15.25 -2.64
CA GLN A 72 0.57 16.37 -3.56
C GLN A 72 2.01 16.53 -4.02
N GLN A 73 2.96 16.13 -3.19
CA GLN A 73 4.38 16.15 -3.55
C GLN A 73 4.80 14.96 -4.40
N GLY A 74 3.89 14.04 -4.69
CA GLY A 74 4.22 12.83 -5.44
C GLY A 74 5.03 11.81 -4.63
N GLN A 75 4.99 11.89 -3.29
CA GLN A 75 5.74 11.01 -2.42
C GLN A 75 4.92 9.77 -2.07
N PRO A 76 5.52 8.57 -2.13
CA PRO A 76 4.79 7.37 -1.73
C PRO A 76 4.62 7.30 -0.21
N ALA A 77 3.45 6.84 0.21
CA ALA A 77 3.17 6.59 1.63
C ALA A 77 3.78 5.27 2.09
N ALA A 78 3.96 4.33 1.17
CA ALA A 78 4.55 3.02 1.47
C ALA A 78 5.21 2.47 0.22
N MET A 79 6.14 1.54 0.42
CA MET A 79 6.82 0.84 -0.66
C MET A 79 6.66 -0.66 -0.44
N PHE A 80 6.27 -1.38 -1.49
CA PHE A 80 6.17 -2.83 -1.46
C PHE A 80 7.17 -3.41 -2.43
N TYR A 81 7.82 -4.49 -2.04
CA TYR A 81 8.86 -5.12 -2.84
C TYR A 81 8.30 -6.35 -3.55
N THR A 82 8.73 -6.55 -4.77
CA THR A 82 8.26 -7.65 -5.61
C THR A 82 9.42 -8.17 -6.45
N ASP A 83 9.32 -9.43 -6.86
CA ASP A 83 10.30 -10.04 -7.76
C ASP A 83 9.95 -9.84 -9.23
N ASP A 84 8.75 -9.31 -9.53
CA ASP A 84 8.27 -9.13 -10.90
C ASP A 84 7.37 -7.89 -11.00
N VAL A 85 7.98 -6.72 -11.04
CA VAL A 85 7.23 -5.46 -11.06
C VAL A 85 6.42 -5.32 -12.35
N LYS A 86 6.93 -5.80 -13.48
CA LYS A 86 6.21 -5.68 -14.76
C LYS A 86 4.98 -6.57 -14.79
N GLY A 87 5.08 -7.79 -14.28
CA GLY A 87 3.93 -8.69 -14.17
C GLY A 87 2.90 -8.17 -13.18
N ASP A 88 3.35 -7.65 -12.03
CA ASP A 88 2.47 -7.03 -11.06
C ASP A 88 1.75 -5.82 -11.65
N TYR A 89 2.48 -4.97 -12.36
CA TYR A 89 1.90 -3.81 -13.04
C TYR A 89 0.74 -4.22 -13.97
N GLU A 90 0.99 -5.21 -14.84
CA GLU A 90 -0.04 -5.65 -15.78
C GLU A 90 -1.26 -6.23 -15.06
N ARG A 91 -1.02 -7.06 -14.05
CA ARG A 91 -2.09 -7.70 -13.29
C ARG A 91 -2.92 -6.70 -12.50
N ILE A 92 -2.26 -5.79 -11.78
CA ILE A 92 -2.91 -4.79 -10.93
C ILE A 92 -3.66 -3.78 -11.79
N LYS A 93 -3.06 -3.36 -12.90
CA LYS A 93 -3.70 -2.46 -13.86
C LYS A 93 -4.97 -3.10 -14.46
N ALA A 94 -4.91 -4.38 -14.79
CA ALA A 94 -6.05 -5.10 -15.33
C ALA A 94 -7.20 -5.18 -14.32
N ARG A 95 -6.91 -5.07 -13.02
CA ARG A 95 -7.91 -5.04 -11.95
C ARG A 95 -8.45 -3.63 -11.68
N GLY A 96 -8.04 -2.64 -12.48
CA GLY A 96 -8.58 -1.31 -12.45
C GLY A 96 -7.75 -0.25 -11.72
N ALA A 97 -6.55 -0.60 -11.26
CA ALA A 97 -5.71 0.38 -10.58
C ALA A 97 -5.14 1.42 -11.55
N GLU A 98 -4.98 2.63 -11.05
CA GLU A 98 -4.38 3.74 -11.79
C GLU A 98 -2.90 3.87 -11.40
N PHE A 99 -2.01 3.69 -12.37
CA PHE A 99 -0.58 3.93 -12.16
C PHE A 99 -0.23 5.34 -12.58
N THR A 100 0.46 6.05 -11.71
CA THR A 100 1.01 7.38 -12.02
C THR A 100 2.38 7.27 -12.68
N MET A 101 3.06 6.13 -12.51
CA MET A 101 4.32 5.84 -13.17
C MET A 101 4.37 4.36 -13.53
N PRO A 102 4.55 4.01 -14.82
CA PRO A 102 4.72 2.61 -15.20
C PRO A 102 6.09 2.09 -14.77
N PRO A 103 6.35 0.78 -14.89
CA PRO A 103 7.65 0.23 -14.55
C PRO A 103 8.78 1.00 -15.23
N THR A 104 9.70 1.51 -14.43
CA THR A 104 10.77 2.39 -14.86
C THR A 104 12.08 1.96 -14.21
N ASP A 105 13.11 1.75 -15.01
CA ASP A 105 14.43 1.41 -14.50
C ASP A 105 15.08 2.64 -13.87
N VAL A 106 15.55 2.47 -12.65
CA VAL A 106 16.35 3.46 -11.95
C VAL A 106 17.66 2.79 -11.52
N THR A 107 18.47 3.45 -10.71
CA THR A 107 19.86 3.04 -10.49
C THR A 107 20.07 1.56 -10.19
N ALA A 108 19.40 0.98 -9.21
CA ALA A 108 19.64 -0.40 -8.81
C ALA A 108 18.34 -1.20 -8.70
N SER A 109 17.27 -0.68 -9.33
CA SER A 109 15.96 -1.27 -9.20
C SER A 109 15.07 -0.88 -10.37
N THR A 110 13.89 -1.50 -10.44
CA THR A 110 12.81 -1.08 -11.32
C THR A 110 11.64 -0.73 -10.43
N ILE A 111 11.05 0.44 -10.64
CA ILE A 111 9.97 0.93 -9.79
C ILE A 111 8.73 1.26 -10.61
N ALA A 112 7.57 1.21 -9.95
CA ALA A 112 6.30 1.70 -10.50
C ALA A 112 5.55 2.39 -9.36
N MET A 113 4.62 3.26 -9.70
CA MET A 113 3.86 3.98 -8.67
C MET A 113 2.38 4.00 -9.05
N LEU A 114 1.53 3.74 -8.06
CA LEU A 114 0.09 3.68 -8.26
C LEU A 114 -0.64 4.45 -7.17
N ASN A 115 -1.90 4.79 -7.48
CA ASN A 115 -2.83 5.45 -6.58
C ASN A 115 -3.66 4.37 -5.89
N ASP A 116 -3.66 4.34 -4.55
CA ASP A 116 -4.44 3.34 -3.81
C ASP A 116 -5.92 3.71 -3.66
N THR A 117 -6.34 4.85 -4.23
CA THR A 117 -7.70 5.40 -4.16
C THR A 117 -8.14 5.81 -2.74
N CYS A 118 -7.26 5.68 -1.76
CA CYS A 118 -7.56 6.01 -0.37
C CYS A 118 -6.73 7.19 0.14
N GLY A 119 -6.13 7.95 -0.77
CA GLY A 119 -5.36 9.14 -0.46
C GLY A 119 -3.86 8.93 -0.50
N ASN A 120 -3.37 7.81 -1.00
CA ASN A 120 -1.95 7.48 -1.00
C ASN A 120 -1.42 7.15 -2.38
N LEU A 121 -0.13 7.45 -2.59
CA LEU A 121 0.65 6.83 -3.64
C LEU A 121 1.43 5.67 -3.03
N ILE A 122 1.54 4.58 -3.77
CA ILE A 122 2.27 3.37 -3.35
C ILE A 122 3.33 3.10 -4.40
N GLN A 123 4.56 2.86 -3.95
CA GLN A 123 5.64 2.48 -4.84
C GLN A 123 5.86 0.97 -4.79
N LEU A 124 5.92 0.35 -5.97
CA LEU A 124 6.36 -1.04 -6.12
C LEU A 124 7.82 -1.02 -6.52
N THR A 125 8.64 -1.86 -5.92
CA THR A 125 10.07 -1.89 -6.14
C THR A 125 10.56 -3.31 -6.38
N GLN A 126 11.27 -3.51 -7.48
CA GLN A 126 11.99 -4.74 -7.77
C GLN A 126 13.48 -4.46 -7.71
N LEU A 127 14.18 -5.10 -6.78
CA LEU A 127 15.61 -4.97 -6.61
C LEU A 127 16.36 -5.90 -7.57
N GLY A 128 17.67 -5.72 -7.63
CA GLY A 128 18.52 -6.68 -8.34
C GLY A 128 18.45 -6.60 -9.85
N ARG A 129 18.11 -5.47 -10.36
CA ARG A 129 18.18 -5.23 -11.80
C ARG A 129 19.64 -5.11 -12.25
N HIS A 130 20.00 -5.91 -13.15
CA HIS A 130 21.38 -5.92 -13.67
C HIS A 130 21.43 -6.07 -15.15
#